data_d81766e42407a83ce07e464fc2bbfc1d
#
_entry.id   d81766e42407a83ce07e464fc2bbfc1d
#
_cell.length_a   1.000
_cell.length_b   1.000
_cell.length_c   1.000
_cell.angle_alpha   90.00
_cell.angle_beta   90.00
_cell.angle_gamma   90.00
#
_symmetry.space_group_name_H-M   'P 1'
#
loop_
_entity.id
_entity.type
_entity.pdbx_description
1 polymer ?
#
loop_
_entity_poly.entity_id
_entity_poly.type
_entity_poly.pdbx_seq_one_letter_code
_entity_poly.pdbx_strand_id
1 'polypeptide(L)'
;MNIDKIRQNIILKDGIYYFDWTASGLGYIPIEDEIRRMLQTYANTHSECSECSNITTNYYENARAGIKRLLKLQSDFLLLPCGQGSSAAIKKFQEIMGIYIPPATKMALNIDFDSIKKSLPLVIVGPYEHHSNEISYRTGMCEVVRIPLARDGGLHWGELDKILKINANRKIIISISAASNVTGIKTNLAMLNAAAKRYGAIIA
;
A
#
# COMPACT_ATOMS: atom_id res chain seq x y z
N MET A 1 -18.28 -14.37 11.60
CA MET A 1 -18.24 -12.96 12.04
C MET A 1 -19.68 -12.48 12.22
N ASN A 2 -20.06 -11.99 13.41
CA ASN A 2 -21.44 -11.53 13.65
C ASN A 2 -21.55 -10.06 13.21
N ILE A 3 -22.23 -9.83 12.09
CA ILE A 3 -22.40 -8.50 11.47
C ILE A 3 -23.17 -7.55 12.39
N ASP A 4 -24.16 -8.05 13.14
CA ASP A 4 -24.95 -7.21 14.03
C ASP A 4 -24.11 -6.68 15.20
N LYS A 5 -23.20 -7.50 15.73
CA LYS A 5 -22.24 -7.05 16.76
C LYS A 5 -21.30 -5.97 16.22
N ILE A 6 -20.91 -6.03 14.94
CA ILE A 6 -20.10 -4.98 14.34
C ILE A 6 -20.90 -3.69 14.21
N ARG A 7 -22.13 -3.78 13.66
CA ARG A 7 -23.01 -2.61 13.46
C ARG A 7 -23.28 -1.85 14.75
N GLN A 8 -23.56 -2.57 15.85
CA GLN A 8 -23.82 -1.98 17.18
C GLN A 8 -22.63 -1.21 17.75
N ASN A 9 -21.42 -1.47 17.27
CA ASN A 9 -20.19 -0.82 17.73
C ASN A 9 -19.66 0.27 16.76
N ILE A 10 -20.37 0.53 15.66
CA ILE A 10 -20.01 1.62 14.76
C ILE A 10 -20.47 2.96 15.36
N ILE A 11 -19.59 3.94 15.37
CA ILE A 11 -19.89 5.28 15.85
C ILE A 11 -20.59 6.05 14.74
N LEU A 12 -21.91 6.12 14.83
CA LEU A 12 -22.74 6.86 13.88
C LEU A 12 -23.93 7.45 14.63
N LYS A 13 -24.33 8.66 14.27
CA LYS A 13 -25.50 9.33 14.85
C LYS A 13 -26.78 8.59 14.44
N ASP A 14 -27.71 8.44 15.38
CA ASP A 14 -29.02 7.82 15.13
C ASP A 14 -29.75 8.50 13.98
N GLY A 15 -30.42 7.68 13.16
CA GLY A 15 -31.18 8.14 12.00
C GLY A 15 -30.34 8.44 10.75
N ILE A 16 -29.02 8.28 10.81
CA ILE A 16 -28.13 8.40 9.65
C ILE A 16 -27.84 7.00 9.09
N TYR A 17 -27.93 6.87 7.76
CA TYR A 17 -27.51 5.70 7.00
C TYR A 17 -26.25 6.05 6.23
N TYR A 18 -25.14 5.33 6.48
CA TYR A 18 -23.87 5.58 5.83
C TYR A 18 -23.56 4.52 4.78
N PHE A 19 -23.36 4.94 3.52
CA PHE A 19 -23.11 4.06 2.39
C PHE A 19 -21.77 4.30 1.71
N ASP A 20 -20.99 5.26 2.17
CA ASP A 20 -19.72 5.66 1.52
C ASP A 20 -18.46 5.01 2.16
N TRP A 21 -18.59 3.73 2.47
CA TRP A 21 -17.48 2.93 3.03
C TRP A 21 -16.25 2.85 2.13
N THR A 22 -16.45 3.06 0.83
CA THR A 22 -15.36 3.12 -0.15
C THR A 22 -14.45 4.32 0.08
N ALA A 23 -15.02 5.46 0.45
CA ALA A 23 -14.27 6.69 0.69
C ALA A 23 -13.65 6.69 2.10
N SER A 24 -14.40 6.27 3.13
CA SER A 24 -13.94 6.30 4.51
C SER A 24 -14.64 5.26 5.38
N GLY A 25 -13.90 4.60 6.26
CA GLY A 25 -14.45 3.84 7.37
C GLY A 25 -14.95 4.76 8.49
N LEU A 26 -15.92 4.27 9.28
CA LEU A 26 -16.41 4.96 10.48
C LEU A 26 -15.64 4.52 11.72
N GLY A 27 -15.70 5.32 12.79
CA GLY A 27 -15.14 4.97 14.08
C GLY A 27 -15.78 3.70 14.65
N TYR A 28 -15.03 2.95 15.43
CA TYR A 28 -15.43 1.69 16.04
C TYR A 28 -15.17 1.70 17.54
N ILE A 29 -16.23 1.63 18.35
CA ILE A 29 -16.18 1.81 19.81
C ILE A 29 -15.04 1.03 20.49
N PRO A 30 -14.84 -0.28 20.25
CA PRO A 30 -13.78 -1.02 20.91
C PRO A 30 -12.36 -0.51 20.61
N ILE A 31 -12.13 0.07 19.43
CA ILE A 31 -10.85 0.66 19.07
C ILE A 31 -10.66 2.00 19.80
N GLU A 32 -11.69 2.84 19.80
CA GLU A 32 -11.64 4.14 20.49
C GLU A 32 -11.45 3.98 22.01
N ASP A 33 -12.08 2.99 22.62
CA ASP A 33 -11.91 2.68 24.04
C ASP A 33 -10.51 2.17 24.35
N GLU A 34 -9.91 1.38 23.46
CA GLU A 34 -8.53 0.93 23.63
C GLU A 34 -7.53 2.08 23.49
N ILE A 35 -7.75 2.99 22.53
CA ILE A 35 -6.95 4.22 22.38
C ILE A 35 -7.04 5.06 23.66
N ARG A 36 -8.23 5.28 24.22
CA ARG A 36 -8.41 6.01 25.49
C ARG A 36 -7.66 5.36 26.65
N ARG A 37 -7.66 4.04 26.72
CA ARG A 37 -6.90 3.28 27.74
C ARG A 37 -5.40 3.48 27.59
N MET A 38 -4.90 3.36 26.36
CA MET A 38 -3.49 3.55 26.04
C MET A 38 -3.02 4.97 26.36
N LEU A 39 -3.85 6.00 26.14
CA LEU A 39 -3.51 7.40 26.42
C LEU A 39 -3.25 7.69 27.89
N GLN A 40 -3.75 6.87 28.83
CA GLN A 40 -3.50 7.06 30.26
C GLN A 40 -2.04 6.81 30.66
N THR A 41 -1.31 6.04 29.85
CA THR A 41 0.10 5.69 30.08
C THR A 41 0.98 6.04 28.87
N TYR A 42 0.47 6.87 27.96
CA TYR A 42 1.20 7.23 26.74
C TYR A 42 2.46 8.04 27.04
N ALA A 43 3.58 7.60 26.50
CA ALA A 43 4.85 8.31 26.47
C ALA A 43 5.66 7.93 25.23
N ASN A 44 6.84 8.54 25.05
CA ASN A 44 7.71 8.28 23.92
C ASN A 44 8.27 6.84 23.96
N THR A 45 8.17 6.11 22.86
CA THR A 45 8.68 4.74 22.68
C THR A 45 10.21 4.64 22.65
N HIS A 46 10.94 5.74 22.53
CA HIS A 46 12.42 5.75 22.47
C HIS A 46 13.09 6.00 23.84
N SER A 47 12.31 6.04 24.91
CA SER A 47 12.83 6.22 26.26
C SER A 47 12.59 4.95 27.09
N GLU A 48 13.63 4.44 27.72
CA GLU A 48 13.58 3.28 28.62
C GLU A 48 13.52 3.71 30.11
N CYS A 49 13.54 5.02 30.38
CA CYS A 49 13.73 5.58 31.74
C CYS A 49 12.43 5.73 32.52
N SER A 50 11.26 5.52 31.93
CA SER A 50 9.99 5.66 32.62
C SER A 50 9.07 4.45 32.41
N GLU A 51 8.23 4.18 33.38
CA GLU A 51 7.23 3.11 33.30
C GLU A 51 6.27 3.33 32.11
N CYS A 52 5.80 4.57 31.92
CA CYS A 52 4.93 4.91 30.80
C CYS A 52 5.58 4.66 29.43
N SER A 53 6.87 4.96 29.28
CA SER A 53 7.60 4.69 28.03
C SER A 53 7.72 3.19 27.76
N ASN A 54 8.00 2.39 28.80
CA ASN A 54 8.07 0.93 28.68
C ASN A 54 6.72 0.34 28.30
N ILE A 55 5.62 0.82 28.92
CA ILE A 55 4.26 0.40 28.57
C ILE A 55 3.95 0.73 27.12
N THR A 56 4.23 1.95 26.68
CA THR A 56 3.96 2.39 25.28
C THR A 56 4.81 1.61 24.28
N THR A 57 6.07 1.35 24.59
CA THR A 57 6.97 0.51 23.78
C THR A 57 6.41 -0.90 23.64
N ASN A 58 5.94 -1.50 24.73
CA ASN A 58 5.34 -2.83 24.71
C ASN A 58 4.06 -2.88 23.87
N TYR A 59 3.19 -1.86 23.94
CA TYR A 59 2.04 -1.76 23.05
C TYR A 59 2.46 -1.76 21.57
N TYR A 60 3.44 -0.95 21.23
CA TYR A 60 3.95 -0.81 19.87
C TYR A 60 4.54 -2.12 19.34
N GLU A 61 5.44 -2.76 20.09
CA GLU A 61 6.09 -4.00 19.66
C GLU A 61 5.11 -5.18 19.62
N ASN A 62 4.19 -5.28 20.57
CA ASN A 62 3.14 -6.29 20.55
C ASN A 62 2.19 -6.11 19.36
N ALA A 63 1.85 -4.88 18.98
CA ALA A 63 1.04 -4.59 17.80
C ALA A 63 1.77 -5.03 16.52
N ARG A 64 3.06 -4.72 16.39
CA ARG A 64 3.89 -5.15 15.25
C ARG A 64 3.97 -6.68 15.16
N ALA A 65 4.25 -7.34 16.26
CA ALA A 65 4.29 -8.80 16.31
C ALA A 65 2.92 -9.42 16.00
N GLY A 66 1.85 -8.82 16.53
CA GLY A 66 0.47 -9.23 16.26
C GLY A 66 0.10 -9.15 14.79
N ILE A 67 0.42 -8.04 14.11
CA ILE A 67 0.17 -7.85 12.68
C ILE A 67 0.95 -8.90 11.87
N LYS A 68 2.25 -9.09 12.13
CA LYS A 68 3.06 -10.11 11.44
C LYS A 68 2.44 -11.50 11.58
N ARG A 69 2.01 -11.88 12.78
CA ARG A 69 1.37 -13.17 13.05
C ARG A 69 0.05 -13.33 12.30
N LEU A 70 -0.83 -12.32 12.32
CA LEU A 70 -2.13 -12.35 11.64
C LEU A 70 -1.97 -12.47 10.13
N LEU A 71 -0.96 -11.83 9.56
CA LEU A 71 -0.64 -11.88 8.14
C LEU A 71 0.23 -13.11 7.77
N LYS A 72 0.58 -13.96 8.76
CA LYS A 72 1.43 -15.15 8.57
C LYS A 72 2.77 -14.83 7.90
N LEU A 73 3.34 -13.66 8.21
CA LEU A 73 4.63 -13.26 7.68
C LEU A 73 5.77 -14.02 8.36
N GLN A 74 6.75 -14.42 7.57
CA GLN A 74 7.97 -15.08 8.06
C GLN A 74 8.86 -14.08 8.83
N SER A 75 9.88 -14.59 9.51
CA SER A 75 10.77 -13.80 10.38
C SER A 75 11.58 -12.75 9.62
N ASP A 76 11.91 -13.02 8.35
CA ASP A 76 12.67 -12.14 7.45
C ASP A 76 11.87 -10.94 6.92
N PHE A 77 10.55 -10.93 7.12
CA PHE A 77 9.73 -9.76 6.77
C PHE A 77 9.89 -8.63 7.79
N LEU A 78 10.17 -7.43 7.30
CA LEU A 78 10.16 -6.20 8.10
C LEU A 78 8.78 -5.53 7.99
N LEU A 79 8.19 -5.20 9.14
CA LEU A 79 7.01 -4.35 9.22
C LEU A 79 7.46 -2.91 9.49
N LEU A 80 7.23 -2.03 8.54
CA LEU A 80 7.59 -0.61 8.61
C LEU A 80 6.31 0.24 8.71
N PRO A 81 5.90 0.66 9.91
CA PRO A 81 4.84 1.66 10.06
C PRO A 81 5.31 2.99 9.45
N CYS A 82 4.52 3.56 8.56
CA CYS A 82 4.89 4.80 7.89
C CYS A 82 3.68 5.69 7.62
N GLY A 83 3.73 6.88 8.13
CA GLY A 83 2.78 7.97 7.87
C GLY A 83 1.31 7.59 7.97
N GLN A 84 0.48 8.24 7.17
CA GLN A 84 -0.97 8.07 7.16
C GLN A 84 -1.45 7.43 5.86
N GLY A 85 -2.10 6.27 5.98
CA GLY A 85 -2.73 5.56 4.89
C GLY A 85 -1.77 4.99 3.85
N SER A 86 -2.32 4.36 2.81
CA SER A 86 -1.58 3.70 1.73
C SER A 86 -0.70 4.66 0.92
N SER A 87 -1.08 5.93 0.79
CA SER A 87 -0.26 6.93 0.07
C SER A 87 1.12 7.11 0.71
N ALA A 88 1.20 7.14 2.05
CA ALA A 88 2.48 7.25 2.75
C ALA A 88 3.30 5.96 2.64
N ALA A 89 2.65 4.80 2.66
CA ALA A 89 3.30 3.50 2.46
C ALA A 89 3.88 3.36 1.04
N ILE A 90 3.12 3.75 0.02
CA ILE A 90 3.58 3.78 -1.38
C ILE A 90 4.78 4.71 -1.53
N LYS A 91 4.72 5.92 -0.95
CA LYS A 91 5.84 6.85 -0.98
C LYS A 91 7.08 6.25 -0.30
N LYS A 92 6.93 5.64 0.88
CA LYS A 92 8.03 4.98 1.58
C LYS A 92 8.64 3.84 0.75
N PHE A 93 7.81 3.03 0.11
CA PHE A 93 8.26 2.01 -0.83
C PHE A 93 9.07 2.62 -1.98
N GLN A 94 8.59 3.71 -2.59
CA GLN A 94 9.29 4.41 -3.66
C GLN A 94 10.64 4.99 -3.22
N GLU A 95 10.74 5.51 -1.99
CA GLU A 95 11.99 5.96 -1.38
C GLU A 95 12.99 4.81 -1.24
N ILE A 96 12.55 3.67 -0.70
CA ILE A 96 13.37 2.46 -0.54
C ILE A 96 13.85 1.92 -1.90
N MET A 97 12.99 1.98 -2.91
CA MET A 97 13.31 1.52 -4.27
C MET A 97 14.19 2.51 -5.06
N GLY A 98 14.43 3.72 -4.53
CA GLY A 98 15.23 4.76 -5.17
C GLY A 98 14.54 5.41 -6.37
N ILE A 99 13.21 5.36 -6.44
CA ILE A 99 12.41 5.94 -7.54
C ILE A 99 11.64 7.20 -7.14
N TYR A 100 11.58 7.52 -5.85
CA TYR A 100 10.97 8.77 -5.40
C TYR A 100 11.89 9.96 -5.67
N ILE A 101 11.35 11.00 -6.28
CA ILE A 101 12.01 12.30 -6.42
C ILE A 101 10.98 13.41 -6.19
N PRO A 102 11.25 14.42 -5.35
CA PRO A 102 10.38 15.56 -5.22
C PRO A 102 10.24 16.30 -6.57
N PRO A 103 9.02 16.69 -6.98
CA PRO A 103 8.83 17.38 -8.28
C PRO A 103 9.68 18.64 -8.44
N ALA A 104 9.84 19.43 -7.38
CA ALA A 104 10.69 20.62 -7.41
C ALA A 104 12.17 20.27 -7.66
N THR A 105 12.67 19.19 -7.06
CA THR A 105 14.04 18.69 -7.29
C THR A 105 14.22 18.24 -8.74
N LYS A 106 13.22 17.52 -9.28
CA LYS A 106 13.22 17.09 -10.67
C LYS A 106 13.33 18.26 -11.65
N MET A 107 12.56 19.33 -11.39
CA MET A 107 12.64 20.57 -12.19
C MET A 107 13.98 21.29 -12.03
N ALA A 108 14.47 21.43 -10.80
CA ALA A 108 15.74 22.13 -10.53
C ALA A 108 16.96 21.45 -11.16
N LEU A 109 16.97 20.12 -11.25
CA LEU A 109 18.05 19.35 -11.86
C LEU A 109 17.99 19.31 -13.40
N ASN A 110 16.91 19.83 -14.01
CA ASN A 110 16.71 19.83 -15.47
C ASN A 110 17.04 18.48 -16.14
N ILE A 111 16.62 17.38 -15.51
CA ILE A 111 16.92 16.02 -15.99
C ILE A 111 16.13 15.75 -17.27
N ASP A 112 16.82 15.39 -18.34
CA ASP A 112 16.20 14.85 -19.55
C ASP A 112 15.77 13.39 -19.32
N PHE A 113 14.51 13.23 -18.90
CA PHE A 113 13.92 11.91 -18.62
C PHE A 113 13.76 11.04 -19.86
N ASP A 114 13.55 11.62 -21.03
CA ASP A 114 13.33 10.85 -22.26
C ASP A 114 14.63 10.15 -22.67
N SER A 115 15.77 10.80 -22.48
CA SER A 115 17.08 10.20 -22.81
C SER A 115 17.45 9.01 -21.90
N ILE A 116 17.02 9.02 -20.64
CA ILE A 116 17.37 7.97 -19.66
C ILE A 116 16.23 6.97 -19.38
N LYS A 117 15.06 7.15 -19.98
CA LYS A 117 13.83 6.39 -19.70
C LYS A 117 14.04 4.87 -19.74
N LYS A 118 14.78 4.37 -20.74
CA LYS A 118 15.04 2.92 -20.88
C LYS A 118 15.95 2.34 -19.81
N SER A 119 16.78 3.16 -19.16
CA SER A 119 17.65 2.74 -18.06
C SER A 119 16.94 2.78 -16.69
N LEU A 120 15.79 3.46 -16.60
CA LEU A 120 15.00 3.55 -15.39
C LEU A 120 14.20 2.25 -15.14
N PRO A 121 13.82 1.97 -13.89
CA PRO A 121 12.90 0.89 -13.58
C PRO A 121 11.57 1.04 -14.35
N LEU A 122 10.98 -0.08 -14.75
CA LEU A 122 9.64 -0.12 -15.29
C LEU A 122 8.64 -0.40 -14.17
N VAL A 123 7.65 0.47 -14.01
CA VAL A 123 6.52 0.25 -13.10
C VAL A 123 5.28 -0.08 -13.93
N ILE A 124 4.70 -1.24 -13.66
CA ILE A 124 3.48 -1.70 -14.30
C ILE A 124 2.33 -1.48 -13.31
N VAL A 125 1.32 -0.73 -13.73
CA VAL A 125 0.10 -0.46 -12.94
C VAL A 125 -1.12 -1.09 -13.58
N GLY A 126 -2.12 -1.40 -12.76
CA GLY A 126 -3.37 -2.02 -13.20
C GLY A 126 -4.32 -1.04 -13.88
N PRO A 127 -5.43 -1.54 -14.43
CA PRO A 127 -6.41 -0.71 -15.14
C PRO A 127 -7.34 0.08 -14.20
N TYR A 128 -7.47 -0.31 -12.94
CA TYR A 128 -8.38 0.28 -11.95
C TYR A 128 -7.65 0.76 -10.69
N GLU A 129 -6.47 1.36 -10.90
CA GLU A 129 -5.68 1.88 -9.79
C GLU A 129 -6.30 3.12 -9.16
N HIS A 130 -6.15 3.24 -7.85
CA HIS A 130 -6.39 4.50 -7.18
C HIS A 130 -5.33 5.52 -7.59
N HIS A 131 -5.72 6.80 -7.74
CA HIS A 131 -4.81 7.87 -8.19
C HIS A 131 -3.52 7.96 -7.37
N SER A 132 -3.58 7.71 -6.06
CA SER A 132 -2.40 7.73 -5.19
C SER A 132 -1.34 6.68 -5.58
N ASN A 133 -1.76 5.55 -6.13
CA ASN A 133 -0.81 4.54 -6.61
C ASN A 133 -0.14 4.98 -7.92
N GLU A 134 -0.92 5.32 -8.95
CA GLU A 134 -0.37 5.59 -10.27
C GLU A 134 0.34 6.94 -10.39
N ILE A 135 -0.27 8.05 -9.90
CA ILE A 135 0.27 9.40 -10.09
C ILE A 135 1.65 9.53 -9.45
N SER A 136 1.84 8.93 -8.28
CA SER A 136 3.10 8.98 -7.55
C SER A 136 4.27 8.36 -8.35
N TYR A 137 4.02 7.28 -9.09
CA TYR A 137 5.03 6.68 -9.97
C TYR A 137 5.28 7.53 -11.23
N ARG A 138 4.23 8.12 -11.81
CA ARG A 138 4.39 8.97 -13.01
C ARG A 138 5.24 10.21 -12.77
N THR A 139 5.30 10.68 -11.55
CA THR A 139 6.18 11.80 -11.15
C THR A 139 7.57 11.35 -10.72
N GLY A 140 7.78 10.05 -10.53
CA GLY A 140 9.03 9.48 -10.05
C GLY A 140 10.10 9.25 -11.12
N MET A 141 11.20 8.62 -10.70
CA MET A 141 12.33 8.18 -11.54
C MET A 141 12.07 6.76 -12.08
N CYS A 142 11.02 6.60 -12.87
CA CYS A 142 10.63 5.33 -13.48
C CYS A 142 9.80 5.55 -14.74
N GLU A 143 9.76 4.54 -15.60
CA GLU A 143 8.80 4.46 -16.68
C GLU A 143 7.53 3.79 -16.16
N VAL A 144 6.34 4.32 -16.50
CA VAL A 144 5.07 3.76 -16.05
C VAL A 144 4.25 3.27 -17.25
N VAL A 145 3.85 2.01 -17.19
CA VAL A 145 2.95 1.39 -18.17
C VAL A 145 1.70 0.90 -17.47
N ARG A 146 0.54 1.28 -17.99
CA ARG A 146 -0.77 0.80 -17.50
C ARG A 146 -1.22 -0.39 -18.34
N ILE A 147 -1.62 -1.47 -17.67
CA ILE A 147 -2.27 -2.62 -18.30
C ILE A 147 -3.72 -2.25 -18.61
N PRO A 148 -4.24 -2.56 -19.81
CA PRO A 148 -5.64 -2.32 -20.13
C PRO A 148 -6.59 -3.27 -19.38
N LEU A 149 -7.88 -2.92 -19.36
CA LEU A 149 -8.94 -3.82 -18.92
C LEU A 149 -9.10 -4.98 -19.93
N ALA A 150 -9.30 -6.17 -19.39
CA ALA A 150 -9.80 -7.30 -20.18
C ALA A 150 -11.32 -7.16 -20.44
N ARG A 151 -11.88 -8.00 -21.30
CA ARG A 151 -13.31 -7.97 -21.65
C ARG A 151 -14.23 -8.25 -20.45
N ASP A 152 -13.75 -8.99 -19.46
CA ASP A 152 -14.45 -9.30 -18.20
C ASP A 152 -14.33 -8.18 -17.15
N GLY A 153 -13.67 -7.08 -17.49
CA GLY A 153 -13.40 -5.96 -16.56
C GLY A 153 -12.19 -6.17 -15.65
N GLY A 154 -11.54 -7.33 -15.71
CA GLY A 154 -10.34 -7.64 -14.94
C GLY A 154 -9.04 -7.16 -15.58
N LEU A 155 -7.91 -7.64 -15.08
CA LEU A 155 -6.58 -7.38 -15.60
C LEU A 155 -6.36 -8.14 -16.91
N HIS A 156 -5.84 -7.48 -17.94
CA HIS A 156 -5.51 -8.14 -19.21
C HIS A 156 -4.19 -8.91 -19.12
N TRP A 157 -4.26 -10.18 -18.71
CA TRP A 157 -3.10 -11.05 -18.42
C TRP A 157 -2.16 -11.22 -19.61
N GLY A 158 -2.69 -11.31 -20.85
CA GLY A 158 -1.85 -11.43 -22.06
C GLY A 158 -0.98 -10.21 -22.28
N GLU A 159 -1.50 -8.99 -22.04
CA GLU A 159 -0.68 -7.78 -22.16
C GLU A 159 0.33 -7.66 -21.01
N LEU A 160 -0.02 -8.08 -19.80
CA LEU A 160 0.93 -8.14 -18.68
C LEU A 160 2.11 -9.05 -19.05
N ASP A 161 1.86 -10.30 -19.49
CA ASP A 161 2.91 -11.26 -19.86
C ASP A 161 3.80 -10.73 -21.01
N LYS A 162 3.21 -10.13 -22.02
CA LYS A 162 3.92 -9.51 -23.14
C LYS A 162 4.85 -8.39 -22.67
N ILE A 163 4.37 -7.47 -21.80
CA ILE A 163 5.17 -6.36 -21.29
C ILE A 163 6.32 -6.89 -20.43
N LEU A 164 6.05 -7.87 -19.56
CA LEU A 164 7.06 -8.51 -18.73
C LEU A 164 8.15 -9.17 -19.57
N LYS A 165 7.76 -9.91 -20.60
CA LYS A 165 8.69 -10.58 -21.53
C LYS A 165 9.60 -9.60 -22.28
N ILE A 166 9.05 -8.53 -22.81
CA ILE A 166 9.81 -7.51 -23.59
C ILE A 166 10.81 -6.77 -22.69
N ASN A 167 10.51 -6.60 -21.41
CA ASN A 167 11.31 -5.83 -20.46
C ASN A 167 12.08 -6.70 -19.45
N ALA A 168 12.23 -8.00 -19.69
CA ALA A 168 12.81 -8.94 -18.72
C ALA A 168 14.27 -8.61 -18.32
N ASN A 169 14.96 -7.76 -19.08
CA ASN A 169 16.33 -7.29 -18.79
C ASN A 169 16.37 -6.02 -17.93
N ARG A 170 15.21 -5.50 -17.48
CA ARG A 170 15.08 -4.30 -16.67
C ARG A 170 14.61 -4.65 -15.25
N LYS A 171 14.84 -3.74 -14.30
CA LYS A 171 14.16 -3.78 -13.01
C LYS A 171 12.67 -3.49 -13.21
N ILE A 172 11.80 -4.44 -12.87
CA ILE A 172 10.35 -4.32 -13.02
C ILE A 172 9.69 -4.31 -11.64
N ILE A 173 8.77 -3.39 -11.45
CA ILE A 173 7.88 -3.31 -10.30
C ILE A 173 6.45 -3.42 -10.82
N ILE A 174 5.67 -4.34 -10.26
CA ILE A 174 4.25 -4.51 -10.54
C ILE A 174 3.49 -3.95 -9.34
N SER A 175 2.87 -2.77 -9.52
CA SER A 175 2.08 -2.11 -8.48
C SER A 175 0.62 -2.11 -8.90
N ILE A 176 -0.13 -3.11 -8.43
CA ILE A 176 -1.50 -3.39 -8.87
C ILE A 176 -2.42 -3.55 -7.66
N SER A 177 -3.55 -2.86 -7.69
CA SER A 177 -4.59 -2.99 -6.67
C SER A 177 -5.10 -4.43 -6.58
N ALA A 178 -5.11 -5.00 -5.37
CA ALA A 178 -5.65 -6.32 -5.11
C ALA A 178 -7.17 -6.39 -5.36
N ALA A 179 -7.86 -5.26 -5.20
CA ALA A 179 -9.27 -5.09 -5.54
C ALA A 179 -9.55 -3.64 -5.90
N SER A 180 -10.41 -3.42 -6.89
CA SER A 180 -10.91 -2.08 -7.23
C SER A 180 -11.76 -1.53 -6.09
N ASN A 181 -11.47 -0.31 -5.64
CA ASN A 181 -12.29 0.40 -4.66
C ASN A 181 -13.65 0.86 -5.23
N VAL A 182 -13.79 0.93 -6.55
CA VAL A 182 -15.03 1.36 -7.24
C VAL A 182 -15.93 0.17 -7.58
N THR A 183 -15.38 -0.85 -8.25
CA THR A 183 -16.14 -1.98 -8.77
C THR A 183 -16.11 -3.23 -7.90
N GLY A 184 -15.14 -3.33 -6.97
CA GLY A 184 -14.91 -4.52 -6.16
C GLY A 184 -14.28 -5.69 -6.92
N ILE A 185 -13.93 -5.53 -8.20
CA ILE A 185 -13.23 -6.55 -8.99
C ILE A 185 -11.89 -6.86 -8.34
N LYS A 186 -11.63 -8.14 -8.12
CA LYS A 186 -10.41 -8.62 -7.46
C LYS A 186 -9.39 -9.11 -8.48
N THR A 187 -8.14 -8.69 -8.29
CA THR A 187 -7.00 -9.24 -9.04
C THR A 187 -6.65 -10.64 -8.54
N ASN A 188 -6.38 -11.59 -9.43
CA ASN A 188 -5.89 -12.90 -9.05
C ASN A 188 -4.42 -12.81 -8.59
N LEU A 189 -4.20 -12.66 -7.29
CA LEU A 189 -2.88 -12.49 -6.70
C LEU A 189 -1.96 -13.71 -6.89
N ALA A 190 -2.51 -14.92 -7.00
CA ALA A 190 -1.71 -16.12 -7.25
C ALA A 190 -1.11 -16.11 -8.66
N MET A 191 -1.91 -15.74 -9.67
CA MET A 191 -1.42 -15.56 -11.04
C MET A 191 -0.42 -14.41 -11.13
N LEU A 192 -0.68 -13.29 -10.44
CA LEU A 192 0.22 -12.14 -10.41
C LEU A 192 1.59 -12.53 -9.83
N ASN A 193 1.60 -13.26 -8.71
CA ASN A 193 2.82 -13.73 -8.07
C ASN A 193 3.59 -14.72 -8.97
N ALA A 194 2.89 -15.62 -9.66
CA ALA A 194 3.52 -16.54 -10.61
C ALA A 194 4.17 -15.79 -11.79
N ALA A 195 3.49 -14.79 -12.34
CA ALA A 195 4.03 -13.94 -13.40
C ALA A 195 5.26 -13.15 -12.91
N ALA A 196 5.17 -12.51 -11.74
CA ALA A 196 6.28 -11.75 -11.16
C ALA A 196 7.51 -12.63 -10.94
N LYS A 197 7.35 -13.81 -10.35
CA LYS A 197 8.45 -14.77 -10.12
C LYS A 197 9.11 -15.21 -11.42
N ARG A 198 8.34 -15.46 -12.49
CA ARG A 198 8.87 -15.89 -13.79
C ARG A 198 9.84 -14.88 -14.39
N TYR A 199 9.59 -13.60 -14.19
CA TYR A 199 10.38 -12.51 -14.80
C TYR A 199 11.24 -11.73 -13.79
N GLY A 200 11.34 -12.19 -12.53
CA GLY A 200 12.11 -11.52 -11.49
C GLY A 200 11.57 -10.15 -11.11
N ALA A 201 10.26 -9.92 -11.31
CA ALA A 201 9.62 -8.65 -10.98
C ALA A 201 9.25 -8.57 -9.48
N ILE A 202 9.28 -7.35 -8.94
CA ILE A 202 8.85 -7.04 -7.57
C ILE A 202 7.36 -6.71 -7.61
N ILE A 203 6.57 -7.22 -6.65
CA ILE A 203 5.17 -6.85 -6.45
C ILE A 203 5.08 -5.84 -5.30
N ALA A 204 4.33 -4.76 -5.50
CA ALA A 204 4.00 -3.73 -4.52
C ALA A 204 2.48 -3.53 -4.41
#